data_bb7f79daaf8c77bb8f118577365fcb66
#
_entry.id   bb7f79daaf8c77bb8f118577365fcb66
#
_cell.length_a   1.000
_cell.length_b   1.000
_cell.length_c   1.000
_cell.angle_alpha   90.00
_cell.angle_beta   90.00
_cell.angle_gamma   90.00
#
_symmetry.space_group_name_H-M   'P 1'
#
loop_
_entity.id
_entity.type
_entity.pdbx_description
1 polymer ?
#
loop_
_entity_poly.entity_id
_entity_poly.type
_entity_poly.pdbx_seq_one_letter_code
_entity_poly.pdbx_strand_id
1 'polypeptide(L)'
;MGVTLCVLKRMRILCWLLSMCMCLGINAQNFAPIAVGKYAGVHAAKINPSLTAYTPYQWHVNIVGVWGNVNNNFVNLKLPYSAYRALFNNVPAQYQTINGNARFDSSFLVEDFNRKRKFAGVGAIAYLPSFTMKYKKIQIGLLNDVVVLANVSGLDEPLAHALMTDLSNNRKAFKYFILDKNGNYNLNRTTVSANAYVSSGINIAYNMPMMWKQEMMFGATVKKIWGLGGSYFQYDNMQVHRGNPFQLQFDKTNIRYALYQGQGKGTGVDLGWGYAFHLADYKRNGDYIKRHKMYKYKFGLSIMDIGSVRYRDASVTAIENSTTTSWDASNFKNDLTASQVDVSLAPLNNVFKGVSGYTTGKQDVIIGLPTRFVASIDYQYGKYVFIQ
;
A
#
# COMPACT_ATOMS: atom_id res chain seq x y z
N MET A 1 24.93 -45.59 -5.50
CA MET A 1 23.49 -45.49 -5.26
C MET A 1 23.08 -44.45 -4.23
N GLY A 2 23.92 -44.03 -3.29
CA GLY A 2 23.59 -43.03 -2.24
C GLY A 2 23.53 -41.58 -2.68
N VAL A 3 24.26 -41.15 -3.71
CA VAL A 3 24.34 -39.75 -4.14
C VAL A 3 23.07 -39.30 -4.88
N THR A 4 22.44 -40.18 -5.64
CA THR A 4 21.21 -39.88 -6.39
C THR A 4 20.00 -39.68 -5.48
N LEU A 5 19.94 -40.40 -4.34
CA LEU A 5 18.84 -40.23 -3.37
C LEU A 5 18.91 -38.90 -2.62
N CYS A 6 20.12 -38.41 -2.35
CA CYS A 6 20.32 -37.12 -1.65
C CYS A 6 19.96 -35.93 -2.54
N VAL A 7 20.24 -36.01 -3.84
CA VAL A 7 19.86 -34.96 -4.82
C VAL A 7 18.36 -34.92 -5.02
N LEU A 8 17.70 -36.06 -5.10
CA LEU A 8 16.22 -36.15 -5.21
C LEU A 8 15.50 -35.63 -3.98
N LYS A 9 16.02 -35.89 -2.76
CA LYS A 9 15.45 -35.28 -1.53
C LYS A 9 15.60 -33.78 -1.50
N ARG A 10 16.74 -33.23 -1.89
CA ARG A 10 16.96 -31.77 -1.96
C ARG A 10 16.10 -31.11 -3.04
N MET A 11 15.93 -31.75 -4.20
CA MET A 11 14.98 -31.24 -5.21
C MET A 11 13.53 -31.25 -4.73
N ARG A 12 13.08 -32.27 -4.00
CA ARG A 12 11.72 -32.31 -3.43
C ARG A 12 11.51 -31.16 -2.42
N ILE A 13 12.47 -30.91 -1.55
CA ILE A 13 12.40 -29.81 -0.58
C ILE A 13 12.36 -28.46 -1.31
N LEU A 14 13.17 -28.28 -2.36
CA LEU A 14 13.17 -27.06 -3.17
C LEU A 14 11.84 -26.87 -3.91
N CYS A 15 11.25 -27.92 -4.47
CA CYS A 15 9.93 -27.88 -5.09
C CYS A 15 8.82 -27.58 -4.08
N TRP A 16 8.90 -28.10 -2.86
CA TRP A 16 7.96 -27.79 -1.79
C TRP A 16 8.06 -26.33 -1.35
N LEU A 17 9.26 -25.79 -1.20
CA LEU A 17 9.49 -24.38 -0.88
C LEU A 17 9.02 -23.46 -2.01
N LEU A 18 9.27 -23.79 -3.27
CA LEU A 18 8.74 -23.04 -4.42
C LEU A 18 7.21 -23.11 -4.50
N SER A 19 6.62 -24.27 -4.24
CA SER A 19 5.16 -24.43 -4.22
C SER A 19 4.51 -23.64 -3.08
N MET A 20 5.15 -23.60 -1.92
CA MET A 20 4.70 -22.80 -0.78
C MET A 20 4.79 -21.28 -1.04
N CYS A 21 5.81 -20.83 -1.78
CA CYS A 21 5.91 -19.43 -2.25
C CYS A 21 4.86 -19.08 -3.31
N MET A 22 4.43 -20.02 -4.15
CA MET A 22 3.36 -19.77 -5.13
C MET A 22 1.96 -19.71 -4.52
N CYS A 23 1.75 -20.28 -3.33
CA CYS A 23 0.47 -20.18 -2.61
C CYS A 23 0.26 -18.88 -1.85
N LEU A 24 1.31 -18.10 -1.64
CA LEU A 24 1.19 -16.72 -1.16
C LEU A 24 0.77 -15.90 -2.37
N GLY A 25 -0.50 -15.50 -2.44
CA GLY A 25 -1.01 -14.64 -3.49
C GLY A 25 -0.19 -13.34 -3.56
N ILE A 26 0.83 -13.34 -4.43
CA ILE A 26 1.76 -12.24 -4.61
C ILE A 26 1.01 -11.18 -5.43
N ASN A 27 0.35 -10.26 -4.74
CA ASN A 27 -0.09 -9.00 -5.34
C ASN A 27 1.12 -8.08 -5.50
N ALA A 28 2.07 -8.49 -6.34
CA ALA A 28 3.30 -7.75 -6.62
C ALA A 28 3.05 -6.74 -7.75
N GLN A 29 2.33 -5.69 -7.45
CA GLN A 29 2.27 -4.51 -8.31
C GLN A 29 3.03 -3.36 -7.66
N ASN A 30 4.29 -3.58 -7.38
CA ASN A 30 5.18 -2.54 -6.88
C ASN A 30 6.24 -2.22 -7.92
N PHE A 31 6.81 -1.03 -7.81
CA PHE A 31 8.04 -0.57 -8.46
C PHE A 31 9.24 -1.53 -8.25
N ALA A 32 8.99 -2.67 -7.60
CA ALA A 32 9.93 -3.69 -7.19
C ALA A 32 10.88 -4.15 -8.31
N PRO A 33 10.45 -4.47 -9.53
CA PRO A 33 11.36 -5.00 -10.56
C PRO A 33 12.48 -4.02 -10.93
N ILE A 34 12.17 -2.72 -11.01
CA ILE A 34 13.18 -1.69 -11.30
C ILE A 34 14.11 -1.49 -10.09
N ALA A 35 13.56 -1.51 -8.89
CA ALA A 35 14.30 -1.21 -7.66
C ALA A 35 15.16 -2.39 -7.17
N VAL A 36 14.81 -3.63 -7.48
CA VAL A 36 15.64 -4.81 -7.20
C VAL A 36 16.77 -4.95 -8.21
N GLY A 37 16.57 -4.41 -9.42
CA GLY A 37 17.53 -4.49 -10.50
C GLY A 37 18.90 -3.92 -10.13
N LYS A 38 19.93 -4.42 -10.79
CA LYS A 38 21.32 -4.02 -10.62
C LYS A 38 21.57 -2.53 -10.87
N TYR A 39 20.79 -1.94 -11.77
CA TYR A 39 20.94 -0.56 -12.19
C TYR A 39 19.93 0.37 -11.48
N ALA A 40 19.34 -0.08 -10.41
CA ALA A 40 18.33 0.67 -9.67
C ALA A 40 18.83 2.00 -9.06
N GLY A 41 20.13 2.08 -8.72
CA GLY A 41 20.71 3.29 -8.14
C GLY A 41 19.97 3.73 -6.87
N VAL A 42 19.51 4.99 -6.87
CA VAL A 42 18.70 5.58 -5.78
C VAL A 42 17.43 4.77 -5.48
N HIS A 43 16.83 4.20 -6.53
CA HIS A 43 15.55 3.49 -6.38
C HIS A 43 15.66 2.19 -5.56
N ALA A 44 16.84 1.60 -5.50
CA ALA A 44 17.08 0.41 -4.68
C ALA A 44 16.76 0.67 -3.20
N ALA A 45 17.07 1.87 -2.69
CA ALA A 45 16.81 2.25 -1.31
C ALA A 45 15.31 2.26 -0.94
N LYS A 46 14.41 2.35 -1.94
CA LYS A 46 12.95 2.36 -1.72
C LYS A 46 12.37 0.98 -1.41
N ILE A 47 13.15 -0.06 -1.62
CA ILE A 47 12.78 -1.45 -1.34
C ILE A 47 13.73 -2.04 -0.30
N ASN A 48 15.02 -1.77 -0.46
CA ASN A 48 16.02 -2.29 0.46
C ASN A 48 17.23 -1.34 0.49
N PRO A 49 17.46 -0.66 1.61
CA PRO A 49 18.55 0.32 1.72
C PRO A 49 19.95 -0.28 1.47
N SER A 50 20.15 -1.58 1.70
CA SER A 50 21.45 -2.23 1.48
C SER A 50 21.80 -2.39 -0.01
N LEU A 51 20.79 -2.54 -0.87
CA LEU A 51 21.01 -2.79 -2.30
C LEU A 51 21.61 -1.59 -3.03
N THR A 52 21.54 -0.40 -2.45
CA THR A 52 22.24 0.77 -3.01
C THR A 52 23.74 0.56 -3.10
N ALA A 53 24.35 -0.15 -2.15
CA ALA A 53 25.78 -0.45 -2.16
C ALA A 53 26.21 -1.38 -3.30
N TYR A 54 25.26 -2.10 -3.89
CA TYR A 54 25.51 -3.05 -4.97
C TYR A 54 25.45 -2.40 -6.36
N THR A 55 25.02 -1.14 -6.49
CA THR A 55 24.92 -0.49 -7.79
C THR A 55 26.30 -0.29 -8.44
N PRO A 56 26.40 -0.37 -9.78
CA PRO A 56 27.67 -0.14 -10.47
C PRO A 56 28.06 1.33 -10.54
N TYR A 57 27.15 2.23 -10.23
CA TYR A 57 27.35 3.67 -10.36
C TYR A 57 28.18 4.22 -9.20
N GLN A 58 29.10 5.12 -9.52
CA GLN A 58 29.79 5.93 -8.50
C GLN A 58 28.85 6.99 -7.92
N TRP A 59 28.00 7.56 -8.75
CA TRP A 59 26.94 8.47 -8.36
C TRP A 59 25.70 8.22 -9.23
N HIS A 60 24.55 8.44 -8.67
CA HIS A 60 23.26 8.33 -9.36
C HIS A 60 22.31 9.38 -8.81
N VAL A 61 21.63 10.09 -9.70
CA VAL A 61 20.67 11.13 -9.38
C VAL A 61 19.31 10.74 -9.95
N ASN A 62 18.28 10.89 -9.15
CA ASN A 62 16.89 10.93 -9.59
C ASN A 62 16.43 12.39 -9.51
N ILE A 63 15.88 12.93 -10.58
CA ILE A 63 15.36 14.30 -10.59
C ILE A 63 13.91 14.28 -10.09
N VAL A 64 13.07 13.49 -10.76
CA VAL A 64 11.67 13.33 -10.41
C VAL A 64 11.19 11.95 -10.87
N GLY A 65 10.27 11.39 -10.14
CA GLY A 65 9.56 10.17 -10.52
C GLY A 65 8.20 10.16 -9.85
N VAL A 66 7.23 9.51 -10.46
CA VAL A 66 5.91 9.34 -9.87
C VAL A 66 5.53 7.88 -9.94
N TRP A 67 4.97 7.39 -8.87
CA TRP A 67 4.46 6.05 -8.79
C TRP A 67 3.10 6.06 -8.08
N GLY A 68 2.19 5.22 -8.54
CA GLY A 68 0.89 5.06 -7.94
C GLY A 68 0.42 3.62 -7.97
N ASN A 69 -0.35 3.24 -6.98
CA ASN A 69 -1.02 1.94 -6.95
C ASN A 69 -2.45 2.08 -6.43
N VAL A 70 -3.29 1.18 -6.93
CA VAL A 70 -4.63 0.94 -6.41
C VAL A 70 -4.73 -0.54 -6.10
N ASN A 71 -5.20 -0.84 -4.93
CA ASN A 71 -5.30 -2.21 -4.43
C ASN A 71 -6.67 -2.40 -3.76
N ASN A 72 -7.37 -3.48 -4.09
CA ASN A 72 -8.63 -3.83 -3.44
C ASN A 72 -8.91 -5.33 -3.59
N ASN A 73 -9.82 -5.86 -2.76
CA ASN A 73 -10.32 -7.23 -2.86
C ASN A 73 -11.83 -7.30 -3.09
N PHE A 74 -12.44 -6.22 -3.56
CA PHE A 74 -13.89 -6.14 -3.69
C PHE A 74 -14.36 -5.98 -5.13
N VAL A 75 -13.70 -5.13 -5.92
CA VAL A 75 -14.10 -4.77 -7.26
C VAL A 75 -13.06 -5.20 -8.27
N ASN A 76 -13.48 -5.94 -9.26
CA ASN A 76 -12.66 -6.34 -10.40
C ASN A 76 -13.10 -5.56 -11.63
N LEU A 77 -12.15 -5.01 -12.37
CA LEU A 77 -12.39 -4.36 -13.65
C LEU A 77 -12.38 -5.42 -14.77
N LYS A 78 -13.55 -5.74 -15.31
CA LYS A 78 -13.71 -6.64 -16.45
C LYS A 78 -13.98 -5.83 -17.71
N LEU A 79 -12.90 -5.42 -18.38
CA LEU A 79 -13.02 -4.74 -19.67
C LEU A 79 -13.44 -5.74 -20.77
N PRO A 80 -14.37 -5.39 -21.66
CA PRO A 80 -14.75 -6.20 -22.84
C PRO A 80 -13.67 -6.17 -23.93
N TYR A 81 -12.57 -5.48 -23.69
CA TYR A 81 -11.41 -5.36 -24.57
C TYR A 81 -10.11 -5.38 -23.73
N SER A 82 -8.97 -5.63 -24.38
CA SER A 82 -7.71 -5.69 -23.67
C SER A 82 -7.29 -4.34 -23.10
N ALA A 83 -6.65 -4.33 -21.92
CA ALA A 83 -6.11 -3.13 -21.31
C ALA A 83 -5.13 -2.37 -22.24
N TYR A 84 -4.38 -3.11 -23.08
CA TYR A 84 -3.52 -2.53 -24.10
C TYR A 84 -4.29 -1.62 -25.08
N ARG A 85 -5.47 -2.07 -25.55
CA ARG A 85 -6.31 -1.25 -26.43
C ARG A 85 -6.82 0.01 -25.74
N ALA A 86 -7.13 -0.09 -24.45
CA ALA A 86 -7.53 1.07 -23.66
C ALA A 86 -6.40 2.11 -23.55
N LEU A 87 -5.17 1.66 -23.27
CA LEU A 87 -4.00 2.54 -23.11
C LEU A 87 -3.64 3.30 -24.41
N PHE A 88 -3.80 2.66 -25.56
CA PHE A 88 -3.47 3.27 -26.84
C PHE A 88 -4.71 3.82 -27.58
N ASN A 89 -5.81 3.99 -26.88
CA ASN A 89 -7.09 4.50 -27.40
C ASN A 89 -7.60 3.77 -28.66
N ASN A 90 -7.22 2.49 -28.82
CA ASN A 90 -7.64 1.63 -29.93
C ASN A 90 -8.77 0.68 -29.49
N VAL A 91 -9.81 1.24 -28.92
CA VAL A 91 -10.97 0.52 -28.38
C VAL A 91 -12.01 0.32 -29.48
N PRO A 92 -12.76 -0.81 -29.55
CA PRO A 92 -13.84 -1.00 -30.52
C PRO A 92 -14.86 0.14 -30.47
N ALA A 93 -15.37 0.56 -31.62
CA ALA A 93 -16.24 1.74 -31.78
C ALA A 93 -17.45 1.76 -30.80
N GLN A 94 -18.03 0.60 -30.50
CA GLN A 94 -19.14 0.45 -29.55
C GLN A 94 -18.78 0.85 -28.09
N TYR A 95 -17.49 0.91 -27.75
CA TYR A 95 -16.99 1.29 -26.43
C TYR A 95 -16.26 2.64 -26.46
N GLN A 96 -16.45 3.42 -27.51
CA GLN A 96 -15.91 4.76 -27.62
C GLN A 96 -16.94 5.80 -27.22
N THR A 97 -16.47 6.92 -26.71
CA THR A 97 -17.26 8.13 -26.55
C THR A 97 -17.43 8.82 -27.91
N ILE A 98 -18.31 9.81 -28.00
CA ILE A 98 -18.51 10.64 -29.21
C ILE A 98 -17.18 11.26 -29.71
N ASN A 99 -16.24 11.51 -28.79
CA ASN A 99 -14.91 12.07 -29.10
C ASN A 99 -13.85 11.01 -29.42
N GLY A 100 -14.23 9.74 -29.62
CA GLY A 100 -13.32 8.66 -29.95
C GLY A 100 -12.51 8.10 -28.79
N ASN A 101 -12.68 8.61 -27.55
CA ASN A 101 -12.00 8.11 -26.38
C ASN A 101 -12.66 6.84 -25.83
N ALA A 102 -11.88 6.00 -25.13
CA ALA A 102 -12.43 4.83 -24.46
C ALA A 102 -13.51 5.24 -23.44
N ARG A 103 -14.71 4.69 -23.61
CA ARG A 103 -15.82 4.89 -22.67
C ARG A 103 -15.62 3.95 -21.48
N PHE A 104 -15.66 4.51 -20.29
CA PHE A 104 -15.75 3.74 -19.06
C PHE A 104 -17.21 3.57 -18.66
N ASP A 105 -17.65 2.34 -18.49
CA ASP A 105 -19.01 2.01 -18.07
C ASP A 105 -18.97 1.31 -16.71
N SER A 106 -19.87 1.67 -15.80
CA SER A 106 -19.96 1.06 -14.47
C SER A 106 -20.23 -0.45 -14.52
N SER A 107 -20.81 -0.96 -15.62
CA SER A 107 -21.03 -2.40 -15.86
C SER A 107 -19.72 -3.18 -16.00
N PHE A 108 -18.59 -2.51 -16.25
CA PHE A 108 -17.27 -3.14 -16.27
C PHE A 108 -16.72 -3.42 -14.87
N LEU A 109 -17.33 -2.85 -13.84
CA LEU A 109 -17.00 -3.11 -12.44
C LEU A 109 -17.81 -4.31 -11.95
N VAL A 110 -17.13 -5.38 -11.63
CA VAL A 110 -17.73 -6.61 -11.11
C VAL A 110 -17.32 -6.79 -9.66
N GLU A 111 -18.31 -6.81 -8.78
CA GLU A 111 -18.10 -7.03 -7.36
C GLU A 111 -17.81 -8.49 -7.06
N ASP A 112 -16.88 -8.74 -6.15
CA ASP A 112 -16.52 -10.09 -5.67
C ASP A 112 -17.19 -10.37 -4.32
N PHE A 113 -18.23 -11.19 -4.34
CA PHE A 113 -18.95 -11.64 -3.15
C PHE A 113 -18.39 -12.97 -2.64
N ASN A 114 -17.47 -12.89 -1.66
CA ASN A 114 -16.80 -14.07 -1.11
C ASN A 114 -16.93 -14.18 0.42
N ARG A 115 -17.81 -13.38 1.02
CA ARG A 115 -18.06 -13.30 2.47
C ARG A 115 -16.83 -12.94 3.32
N LYS A 116 -15.79 -12.39 2.69
CA LYS A 116 -14.59 -11.90 3.38
C LYS A 116 -14.70 -10.41 3.60
N ARG A 117 -14.03 -9.93 4.63
CA ARG A 117 -13.90 -8.49 4.87
C ARG A 117 -13.16 -7.83 3.72
N LYS A 118 -13.63 -6.65 3.34
CA LYS A 118 -13.13 -5.91 2.18
C LYS A 118 -12.08 -4.90 2.60
N PHE A 119 -11.16 -4.67 1.68
CA PHE A 119 -10.19 -3.59 1.79
C PHE A 119 -10.03 -2.89 0.45
N ALA A 120 -9.69 -1.63 0.50
CA ALA A 120 -9.26 -0.86 -0.65
C ALA A 120 -8.14 0.09 -0.22
N GLY A 121 -7.15 0.25 -1.07
CA GLY A 121 -6.03 1.15 -0.81
C GLY A 121 -5.61 1.86 -2.08
N VAL A 122 -5.28 3.14 -1.95
CA VAL A 122 -4.69 3.97 -3.00
C VAL A 122 -3.42 4.58 -2.44
N GLY A 123 -2.34 4.47 -3.20
CA GLY A 123 -1.07 5.07 -2.86
C GLY A 123 -0.49 5.84 -4.04
N ALA A 124 0.05 7.02 -3.77
CA ALA A 124 0.83 7.79 -4.72
C ALA A 124 2.11 8.28 -4.05
N ILE A 125 3.22 8.15 -4.76
CA ILE A 125 4.53 8.61 -4.31
C ILE A 125 5.15 9.46 -5.41
N ALA A 126 5.51 10.69 -5.08
CA ALA A 126 6.35 11.52 -5.92
C ALA A 126 7.77 11.49 -5.37
N TYR A 127 8.68 10.92 -6.12
CA TYR A 127 10.09 10.93 -5.82
C TYR A 127 10.65 12.30 -6.21
N LEU A 128 11.15 13.02 -5.22
CA LEU A 128 11.79 14.32 -5.39
C LEU A 128 13.29 14.15 -5.70
N PRO A 129 14.03 15.23 -6.02
CA PRO A 129 15.45 15.16 -6.25
C PRO A 129 16.18 14.41 -5.15
N SER A 130 16.82 13.33 -5.54
CA SER A 130 17.49 12.38 -4.66
C SER A 130 18.78 11.93 -5.31
N PHE A 131 19.79 11.66 -4.53
CA PHE A 131 21.07 11.19 -5.06
C PHE A 131 21.71 10.14 -4.19
N THR A 132 22.58 9.33 -4.77
CA THR A 132 23.50 8.44 -4.06
C THR A 132 24.89 8.55 -4.63
N MET A 133 25.88 8.44 -3.75
CA MET A 133 27.30 8.52 -4.10
C MET A 133 28.05 7.38 -3.41
N LYS A 134 28.94 6.74 -4.15
CA LYS A 134 29.75 5.61 -3.68
C LYS A 134 31.18 6.07 -3.40
N TYR A 135 31.63 5.80 -2.18
CA TYR A 135 33.00 5.96 -1.80
C TYR A 135 33.55 4.62 -1.32
N LYS A 136 34.45 4.04 -2.11
CA LYS A 136 35.03 2.70 -1.82
C LYS A 136 33.90 1.63 -1.67
N LYS A 137 33.69 1.16 -0.45
CA LYS A 137 32.70 0.12 -0.11
C LYS A 137 31.42 0.69 0.50
N ILE A 138 31.36 1.98 0.73
CA ILE A 138 30.23 2.68 1.33
C ILE A 138 29.46 3.42 0.26
N GLN A 139 28.14 3.34 0.31
CA GLN A 139 27.23 4.16 -0.46
C GLN A 139 26.48 5.09 0.49
N ILE A 140 26.48 6.37 0.18
CA ILE A 140 25.73 7.39 0.94
C ILE A 140 24.72 7.99 -0.01
N GLY A 141 23.50 8.25 0.47
CA GLY A 141 22.44 8.82 -0.34
C GLY A 141 21.55 9.78 0.44
N LEU A 142 20.97 10.72 -0.28
CA LEU A 142 19.86 11.57 0.16
C LEU A 142 18.63 11.19 -0.63
N LEU A 143 17.54 10.90 0.06
CA LEU A 143 16.29 10.40 -0.51
C LEU A 143 15.16 11.35 -0.10
N ASN A 144 14.42 11.84 -1.06
CA ASN A 144 13.30 12.75 -0.80
C ASN A 144 12.04 12.25 -1.50
N ASP A 145 10.92 12.26 -0.78
CA ASP A 145 9.63 11.79 -1.28
C ASP A 145 8.48 12.63 -0.77
N VAL A 146 7.42 12.71 -1.57
CA VAL A 146 6.07 13.05 -1.13
C VAL A 146 5.22 11.79 -1.24
N VAL A 147 4.55 11.44 -0.16
CA VAL A 147 3.75 10.22 -0.06
C VAL A 147 2.33 10.58 0.29
N VAL A 148 1.38 10.05 -0.47
CA VAL A 148 -0.06 10.14 -0.20
C VAL A 148 -0.63 8.73 -0.17
N LEU A 149 -1.27 8.38 0.93
CA LEU A 149 -1.85 7.06 1.14
C LEU A 149 -3.29 7.22 1.61
N ALA A 150 -4.19 6.45 1.05
CA ALA A 150 -5.54 6.29 1.56
C ALA A 150 -5.87 4.79 1.61
N ASN A 151 -6.47 4.36 2.69
CA ASN A 151 -6.76 2.95 2.93
C ASN A 151 -8.08 2.77 3.67
N VAL A 152 -8.86 1.81 3.22
CA VAL A 152 -10.03 1.27 3.90
C VAL A 152 -9.74 -0.17 4.24
N SER A 153 -9.87 -0.56 5.48
CA SER A 153 -9.60 -1.92 5.92
C SER A 153 -10.69 -2.45 6.83
N GLY A 154 -10.98 -3.72 6.66
CA GLY A 154 -11.95 -4.42 7.48
C GLY A 154 -13.41 -4.05 7.20
N LEU A 155 -13.73 -3.51 6.03
CA LEU A 155 -15.10 -3.19 5.64
C LEU A 155 -15.91 -4.46 5.46
N ASP A 156 -17.07 -4.52 6.08
CA ASP A 156 -17.98 -5.65 5.90
C ASP A 156 -18.55 -5.65 4.48
N GLU A 157 -18.63 -6.84 3.86
CA GLU A 157 -19.04 -7.00 2.45
C GLU A 157 -20.39 -6.38 2.14
N PRO A 158 -21.47 -6.55 2.97
CA PRO A 158 -22.75 -5.91 2.72
C PRO A 158 -22.67 -4.38 2.72
N LEU A 159 -21.84 -3.81 3.63
CA LEU A 159 -21.64 -2.37 3.69
C LEU A 159 -20.84 -1.87 2.47
N ALA A 160 -19.84 -2.64 2.03
CA ALA A 160 -19.08 -2.31 0.82
C ALA A 160 -19.99 -2.28 -0.42
N HIS A 161 -20.88 -3.27 -0.54
CA HIS A 161 -21.88 -3.31 -1.61
C HIS A 161 -22.83 -2.12 -1.54
N ALA A 162 -23.33 -1.80 -0.34
CA ALA A 162 -24.21 -0.66 -0.13
C ALA A 162 -23.55 0.68 -0.51
N LEU A 163 -22.26 0.84 -0.29
CA LEU A 163 -21.51 2.04 -0.68
C LEU A 163 -21.26 2.14 -2.19
N MET A 164 -21.18 1.00 -2.89
CA MET A 164 -21.00 0.97 -4.35
C MET A 164 -22.32 1.14 -5.10
N THR A 165 -23.38 0.62 -4.56
CA THR A 165 -24.74 0.78 -5.10
C THR A 165 -25.36 1.95 -4.35
N ASP A 166 -25.70 3.03 -5.07
CA ASP A 166 -26.35 4.21 -4.51
C ASP A 166 -27.36 3.86 -3.40
N LEU A 167 -27.01 4.21 -2.15
CA LEU A 167 -27.82 3.91 -0.97
C LEU A 167 -29.24 4.50 -1.05
N SER A 168 -29.40 5.60 -1.79
CA SER A 168 -30.69 6.30 -1.94
C SER A 168 -31.69 5.56 -2.81
N ASN A 169 -31.22 4.75 -3.77
CA ASN A 169 -32.07 4.10 -4.77
C ASN A 169 -32.20 2.59 -4.60
N ASN A 170 -31.40 1.96 -3.77
CA ASN A 170 -31.29 0.52 -3.80
C ASN A 170 -31.82 -0.19 -2.53
N ARG A 171 -33.15 -0.38 -2.48
CA ARG A 171 -33.81 -1.24 -1.49
C ARG A 171 -33.21 -2.66 -1.43
N LYS A 172 -32.46 -3.07 -2.46
CA LYS A 172 -31.81 -4.39 -2.54
C LYS A 172 -30.49 -4.45 -1.77
N ALA A 173 -29.82 -3.33 -1.51
CA ALA A 173 -28.54 -3.31 -0.77
C ALA A 173 -28.67 -3.96 0.61
N PHE A 174 -29.77 -3.69 1.31
CA PHE A 174 -30.03 -4.28 2.62
C PHE A 174 -30.37 -5.78 2.58
N LYS A 175 -30.68 -6.36 1.42
CA LYS A 175 -30.90 -7.79 1.27
C LYS A 175 -29.67 -8.64 1.60
N TYR A 176 -28.50 -8.07 1.47
CA TYR A 176 -27.23 -8.75 1.72
C TYR A 176 -26.80 -8.74 3.19
N PHE A 177 -27.45 -7.94 4.04
CA PHE A 177 -27.22 -7.97 5.48
C PHE A 177 -27.87 -9.24 6.07
N ILE A 178 -27.03 -10.12 6.57
CA ILE A 178 -27.51 -11.30 7.32
C ILE A 178 -27.85 -10.84 8.74
N LEU A 179 -29.13 -10.59 8.96
CA LEU A 179 -29.64 -10.18 10.26
C LEU A 179 -29.62 -11.37 11.23
N ASP A 180 -29.35 -11.09 12.50
CA ASP A 180 -29.50 -12.06 13.57
C ASP A 180 -31.01 -12.33 13.87
N LYS A 181 -31.30 -13.21 14.88
CA LYS A 181 -32.68 -13.55 15.27
C LYS A 181 -33.50 -12.34 15.73
N ASN A 182 -32.81 -11.25 16.10
CA ASN A 182 -33.43 -10.02 16.60
C ASN A 182 -33.51 -8.93 15.52
N GLY A 183 -33.12 -9.23 14.30
CA GLY A 183 -33.11 -8.28 13.21
C GLY A 183 -31.91 -7.32 13.21
N ASN A 184 -30.85 -7.65 13.95
CA ASN A 184 -29.66 -6.85 14.07
C ASN A 184 -28.56 -7.36 13.15
N TYR A 185 -27.71 -6.45 12.66
CA TYR A 185 -26.47 -6.74 11.98
C TYR A 185 -25.30 -6.15 12.77
N ASN A 186 -24.33 -6.98 13.10
CA ASN A 186 -23.13 -6.55 13.80
C ASN A 186 -22.06 -6.14 12.80
N LEU A 187 -21.77 -4.85 12.76
CA LEU A 187 -20.65 -4.30 12.01
C LEU A 187 -19.37 -4.45 12.83
N ASN A 188 -18.41 -5.15 12.27
CA ASN A 188 -17.10 -5.32 12.89
C ASN A 188 -16.25 -4.07 12.69
N ARG A 189 -15.07 -4.06 13.34
CA ARG A 189 -14.14 -2.96 13.25
C ARG A 189 -13.73 -2.66 11.81
N THR A 190 -14.00 -1.43 11.36
CA THR A 190 -13.53 -0.88 10.08
C THR A 190 -12.69 0.36 10.34
N THR A 191 -11.62 0.49 9.61
CA THR A 191 -10.75 1.66 9.66
C THR A 191 -10.59 2.25 8.26
N VAL A 192 -10.85 3.54 8.15
CA VAL A 192 -10.55 4.35 6.97
C VAL A 192 -9.48 5.33 7.37
N SER A 193 -8.40 5.40 6.63
CA SER A 193 -7.31 6.34 6.91
C SER A 193 -6.80 6.97 5.63
N ALA A 194 -6.49 8.24 5.71
CA ALA A 194 -5.76 8.98 4.68
C ALA A 194 -4.62 9.73 5.32
N ASN A 195 -3.45 9.74 4.70
CA ASN A 195 -2.27 10.42 5.21
C ASN A 195 -1.40 10.94 4.07
N ALA A 196 -0.95 12.17 4.20
CA ALA A 196 -0.03 12.80 3.27
C ALA A 196 1.16 13.36 4.04
N TYR A 197 2.38 13.06 3.58
CA TYR A 197 3.60 13.54 4.20
C TYR A 197 4.76 13.67 3.22
N VAL A 198 5.71 14.51 3.58
CA VAL A 198 7.02 14.63 2.92
C VAL A 198 8.04 13.90 3.77
N SER A 199 8.91 13.13 3.15
CA SER A 199 10.05 12.50 3.83
C SER A 199 11.37 12.92 3.20
N SER A 200 12.38 13.13 4.04
CA SER A 200 13.78 13.30 3.62
C SER A 200 14.64 12.37 4.46
N GLY A 201 15.41 11.50 3.81
CA GLY A 201 16.17 10.47 4.48
C GLY A 201 17.63 10.39 4.02
N ILE A 202 18.51 10.08 4.96
CA ILE A 202 19.90 9.75 4.68
C ILE A 202 20.04 8.23 4.66
N ASN A 203 20.48 7.71 3.53
CA ASN A 203 20.78 6.29 3.35
C ASN A 203 22.30 6.09 3.49
N ILE A 204 22.68 5.07 4.23
CA ILE A 204 24.06 4.58 4.32
C ILE A 204 24.02 3.08 4.09
N ALA A 205 24.82 2.62 3.14
CA ALA A 205 24.95 1.20 2.85
C ALA A 205 26.40 0.80 2.68
N TYR A 206 26.71 -0.40 3.15
CA TYR A 206 28.06 -0.96 3.12
C TYR A 206 28.07 -2.27 2.36
N ASN A 207 29.01 -2.39 1.39
CA ASN A 207 29.25 -3.63 0.68
C ASN A 207 30.48 -4.33 1.27
N MET A 208 30.24 -5.50 1.88
CA MET A 208 31.26 -6.35 2.46
C MET A 208 31.57 -7.50 1.49
N PRO A 209 32.69 -7.43 0.74
CA PRO A 209 33.13 -8.57 -0.04
C PRO A 209 33.55 -9.70 0.88
N MET A 210 32.96 -10.85 0.68
CA MET A 210 33.30 -12.11 1.35
C MET A 210 34.32 -12.91 0.52
N MET A 211 34.69 -14.09 1.01
CA MET A 211 35.63 -14.96 0.30
C MET A 211 35.02 -15.46 -1.03
N TRP A 212 35.84 -15.47 -2.06
CA TRP A 212 35.65 -16.11 -3.36
C TRP A 212 34.58 -15.48 -4.28
N LYS A 213 33.32 -15.69 -4.10
CA LYS A 213 32.27 -15.33 -5.06
C LYS A 213 31.07 -14.67 -4.39
N GLN A 214 31.26 -14.18 -3.19
CA GLN A 214 30.18 -13.74 -2.33
C GLN A 214 30.35 -12.28 -1.91
N GLU A 215 29.26 -11.56 -1.86
CA GLU A 215 29.19 -10.20 -1.29
C GLU A 215 27.97 -10.11 -0.37
N MET A 216 28.17 -9.52 0.79
CA MET A 216 27.08 -9.15 1.71
C MET A 216 26.93 -7.64 1.75
N MET A 217 25.73 -7.20 1.88
CA MET A 217 25.38 -5.78 1.92
C MET A 217 24.53 -5.51 3.13
N PHE A 218 24.85 -4.43 3.83
CA PHE A 218 24.07 -3.91 4.94
C PHE A 218 23.72 -2.47 4.64
N GLY A 219 22.53 -2.04 5.01
CA GLY A 219 22.12 -0.66 4.78
C GLY A 219 21.05 -0.22 5.73
N ALA A 220 21.06 1.08 6.01
CA ALA A 220 20.03 1.72 6.80
C ALA A 220 19.69 3.09 6.19
N THR A 221 18.43 3.49 6.34
CA THR A 221 17.98 4.83 6.01
C THR A 221 17.30 5.43 7.23
N VAL A 222 17.71 6.62 7.64
CA VAL A 222 17.03 7.41 8.66
C VAL A 222 16.29 8.54 7.98
N LYS A 223 15.01 8.66 8.25
CA LYS A 223 14.10 9.63 7.60
C LYS A 223 13.58 10.63 8.60
N LYS A 224 13.56 11.89 8.22
CA LYS A 224 12.75 12.92 8.86
C LYS A 224 11.47 13.10 8.05
N ILE A 225 10.35 13.24 8.75
CA ILE A 225 9.02 13.25 8.12
C ILE A 225 8.30 14.50 8.56
N TRP A 226 7.71 15.17 7.59
CA TRP A 226 6.82 16.31 7.77
C TRP A 226 5.43 15.93 7.27
N GLY A 227 4.49 15.78 8.20
CA GLY A 227 3.10 15.49 7.88
C GLY A 227 2.42 16.71 7.28
N LEU A 228 1.82 16.55 6.12
CA LEU A 228 1.03 17.57 5.46
C LEU A 228 -0.41 17.58 5.98
N GLY A 229 -0.93 16.41 6.34
CA GLY A 229 -2.27 16.25 6.87
C GLY A 229 -2.84 14.87 6.60
N GLY A 230 -4.04 14.65 7.10
CA GLY A 230 -4.76 13.43 6.87
C GLY A 230 -5.99 13.30 7.76
N SER A 231 -6.60 12.15 7.70
CA SER A 231 -7.77 11.81 8.50
C SER A 231 -7.78 10.32 8.83
N TYR A 232 -8.42 9.98 9.91
CA TYR A 232 -8.85 8.60 10.11
C TYR A 232 -10.29 8.58 10.61
N PHE A 233 -11.00 7.54 10.24
CA PHE A 233 -12.32 7.19 10.71
C PHE A 233 -12.29 5.71 11.11
N GLN A 234 -12.80 5.41 12.27
CA GLN A 234 -12.88 4.05 12.78
C GLN A 234 -14.22 3.87 13.46
N TYR A 235 -14.90 2.78 13.18
CA TYR A 235 -15.95 2.26 14.03
C TYR A 235 -15.59 0.86 14.52
N ASP A 236 -16.12 0.50 15.68
CA ASP A 236 -15.87 -0.78 16.33
C ASP A 236 -17.14 -1.34 16.92
N ASN A 237 -17.44 -2.62 16.61
CA ASN A 237 -18.56 -3.39 17.16
C ASN A 237 -19.91 -2.64 17.16
N MET A 238 -20.26 -2.01 16.06
CA MET A 238 -21.48 -1.26 15.92
C MET A 238 -22.63 -2.21 15.56
N GLN A 239 -23.74 -2.14 16.28
CA GLN A 239 -24.94 -2.87 15.93
C GLN A 239 -25.87 -1.98 15.11
N VAL A 240 -26.33 -2.51 13.99
CA VAL A 240 -27.28 -1.84 13.11
C VAL A 240 -28.58 -2.61 13.15
N HIS A 241 -29.64 -1.93 13.51
CA HIS A 241 -31.00 -2.45 13.46
C HIS A 241 -31.79 -1.80 12.33
N ARG A 242 -32.55 -2.58 11.60
CA ARG A 242 -33.42 -2.06 10.55
C ARG A 242 -34.73 -1.60 11.18
N GLY A 243 -34.93 -0.30 11.32
CA GLY A 243 -36.24 0.28 11.68
C GLY A 243 -37.21 0.27 10.50
N ASN A 244 -37.46 1.42 9.90
CA ASN A 244 -38.18 1.56 8.65
C ASN A 244 -37.28 1.26 7.43
N PRO A 245 -37.83 1.02 6.21
CA PRO A 245 -37.04 0.74 5.01
C PRO A 245 -35.93 1.72 4.69
N PHE A 246 -36.00 2.92 5.23
CA PHE A 246 -35.02 3.99 5.00
C PHE A 246 -34.24 4.41 6.26
N GLN A 247 -34.54 3.82 7.43
CA GLN A 247 -33.91 4.18 8.70
C GLN A 247 -33.04 3.05 9.19
N LEU A 248 -31.76 3.38 9.38
CA LEU A 248 -30.81 2.56 10.15
C LEU A 248 -30.78 3.09 11.58
N GLN A 249 -31.05 2.20 12.52
CA GLN A 249 -30.87 2.49 13.93
C GLN A 249 -29.55 1.88 14.36
N PHE A 250 -28.72 2.70 14.97
CA PHE A 250 -27.43 2.26 15.49
C PHE A 250 -27.52 2.09 17.00
N ASP A 251 -27.35 0.85 17.44
CA ASP A 251 -27.24 0.53 18.84
C ASP A 251 -25.77 0.29 19.19
N LYS A 252 -25.30 0.75 20.34
CA LYS A 252 -23.92 0.60 20.81
C LYS A 252 -22.89 1.10 19.80
N THR A 253 -22.97 2.37 19.49
CA THR A 253 -22.09 2.99 18.52
C THR A 253 -20.75 3.40 19.14
N ASN A 254 -19.66 2.81 18.66
CA ASN A 254 -18.30 3.24 18.97
C ASN A 254 -17.68 3.77 17.66
N ILE A 255 -17.68 5.10 17.51
CA ILE A 255 -17.07 5.76 16.35
C ILE A 255 -15.99 6.70 16.84
N ARG A 256 -14.85 6.67 16.18
CA ARG A 256 -13.77 7.61 16.40
C ARG A 256 -13.27 8.14 15.07
N TYR A 257 -13.18 9.45 14.94
CA TYR A 257 -12.58 10.06 13.77
C TYR A 257 -11.72 11.25 14.15
N ALA A 258 -10.69 11.50 13.34
CA ALA A 258 -9.83 12.64 13.50
C ALA A 258 -9.52 13.27 12.16
N LEU A 259 -9.41 14.58 12.16
CA LEU A 259 -8.88 15.38 11.07
C LEU A 259 -7.65 16.13 11.59
N TYR A 260 -6.55 16.03 10.86
CA TYR A 260 -5.32 16.72 11.19
C TYR A 260 -4.74 17.38 9.94
N GLN A 261 -4.33 18.63 10.07
CA GLN A 261 -3.81 19.43 8.97
C GLN A 261 -2.48 20.06 9.37
N GLY A 262 -1.47 19.89 8.50
CA GLY A 262 -0.15 20.50 8.66
C GLY A 262 0.58 20.08 9.95
N GLN A 263 1.76 20.62 10.14
CA GLN A 263 2.58 20.53 11.37
C GLN A 263 2.87 19.12 11.93
N GLY A 264 2.61 18.06 11.16
CA GLY A 264 3.02 16.72 11.55
C GLY A 264 4.55 16.61 11.56
N LYS A 265 5.11 16.03 12.61
CA LYS A 265 6.55 15.77 12.72
C LYS A 265 6.76 14.30 13.05
N GLY A 266 7.70 13.68 12.35
CA GLY A 266 7.97 12.27 12.55
C GLY A 266 9.37 11.87 12.15
N THR A 267 9.69 10.64 12.48
CA THR A 267 10.93 9.98 12.08
C THR A 267 10.61 8.56 11.60
N GLY A 268 11.40 8.08 10.67
CA GLY A 268 11.31 6.72 10.17
C GLY A 268 12.69 6.11 9.99
N VAL A 269 12.76 4.79 10.06
CA VAL A 269 13.98 4.02 9.86
C VAL A 269 13.67 2.87 8.91
N ASP A 270 14.56 2.64 7.96
CA ASP A 270 14.59 1.45 7.13
C ASP A 270 15.88 0.69 7.39
N LEU A 271 15.78 -0.63 7.45
CA LEU A 271 16.92 -1.53 7.62
C LEU A 271 16.93 -2.54 6.48
N GLY A 272 18.11 -2.84 5.98
CA GLY A 272 18.26 -3.77 4.88
C GLY A 272 19.50 -4.63 4.95
N TRP A 273 19.33 -5.85 4.48
CA TRP A 273 20.37 -6.81 4.27
C TRP A 273 20.30 -7.35 2.84
N GLY A 274 21.45 -7.62 2.24
CA GLY A 274 21.53 -8.19 0.91
C GLY A 274 22.69 -9.19 0.81
N TYR A 275 22.57 -10.13 -0.12
CA TYR A 275 23.56 -11.11 -0.41
C TYR A 275 23.61 -11.36 -1.93
N ALA A 276 24.80 -11.36 -2.51
CA ALA A 276 25.00 -11.66 -3.91
C ALA A 276 26.06 -12.78 -4.08
N PHE A 277 25.73 -13.73 -4.95
CA PHE A 277 26.63 -14.79 -5.36
C PHE A 277 27.03 -14.63 -6.82
N HIS A 278 28.33 -14.62 -7.10
CA HIS A 278 28.92 -14.42 -8.43
C HIS A 278 29.34 -15.72 -9.11
N LEU A 279 29.23 -15.76 -10.44
CA LEU A 279 29.64 -16.93 -11.23
C LEU A 279 31.15 -17.03 -11.44
N ALA A 280 31.84 -15.89 -11.54
CA ALA A 280 33.26 -15.84 -11.86
C ALA A 280 34.11 -15.46 -10.66
N ASP A 281 35.34 -15.96 -10.65
CA ASP A 281 36.29 -15.65 -9.61
C ASP A 281 36.63 -14.16 -9.57
N TYR A 282 36.35 -13.57 -8.44
CA TYR A 282 36.48 -12.17 -8.14
C TYR A 282 37.94 -11.67 -8.20
N LYS A 283 38.90 -12.53 -7.90
CA LYS A 283 40.30 -12.14 -7.77
C LYS A 283 41.06 -12.05 -9.10
N ARG A 284 40.53 -12.70 -10.16
CA ARG A 284 41.34 -12.94 -11.34
C ARG A 284 41.47 -11.78 -12.33
N ASN A 285 40.58 -10.79 -12.29
CA ASN A 285 40.51 -9.78 -13.35
C ASN A 285 40.57 -8.31 -12.93
N GLY A 286 40.81 -7.98 -11.66
CA GLY A 286 41.04 -6.56 -11.23
C GLY A 286 39.99 -5.51 -11.62
N ASP A 287 39.08 -5.83 -12.51
CA ASP A 287 38.22 -4.93 -13.22
C ASP A 287 36.87 -4.82 -12.53
N TYR A 288 36.65 -3.72 -11.82
CA TYR A 288 35.42 -3.43 -11.08
C TYR A 288 34.15 -3.49 -11.93
N ILE A 289 34.24 -3.19 -13.23
CA ILE A 289 33.12 -3.15 -14.18
C ILE A 289 32.65 -4.56 -14.54
N LYS A 290 33.56 -5.52 -14.63
CA LYS A 290 33.22 -6.94 -14.91
C LYS A 290 32.57 -7.64 -13.74
N ARG A 291 32.88 -7.25 -12.51
CA ARG A 291 32.31 -7.73 -11.25
C ARG A 291 30.79 -7.70 -11.22
N HIS A 292 30.24 -6.55 -11.54
CA HIS A 292 28.81 -6.30 -11.45
C HIS A 292 28.00 -6.98 -12.55
N LYS A 293 28.65 -7.58 -13.54
CA LYS A 293 27.96 -8.23 -14.65
C LYS A 293 27.63 -9.69 -14.43
N MET A 294 28.11 -10.32 -13.36
CA MET A 294 28.14 -11.77 -13.27
C MET A 294 27.63 -12.36 -11.95
N TYR A 295 26.68 -11.71 -11.26
CA TYR A 295 26.02 -12.42 -10.17
C TYR A 295 25.06 -13.48 -10.73
N LYS A 296 24.97 -14.62 -10.05
CA LYS A 296 24.03 -15.68 -10.37
C LYS A 296 22.73 -15.50 -9.59
N TYR A 297 22.86 -15.19 -8.29
CA TYR A 297 21.75 -14.95 -7.38
C TYR A 297 22.03 -13.70 -6.57
N LYS A 298 20.97 -12.94 -6.31
CA LYS A 298 20.98 -11.85 -5.36
C LYS A 298 19.73 -11.93 -4.51
N PHE A 299 19.91 -11.91 -3.20
CA PHE A 299 18.86 -11.95 -2.21
C PHE A 299 18.86 -10.63 -1.46
N GLY A 300 17.67 -10.18 -1.08
CA GLY A 300 17.50 -8.99 -0.24
C GLY A 300 16.41 -9.22 0.78
N LEU A 301 16.66 -8.77 2.01
CA LEU A 301 15.66 -8.69 3.07
C LEU A 301 15.69 -7.28 3.65
N SER A 302 14.53 -6.71 3.89
CA SER A 302 14.45 -5.39 4.52
C SER A 302 13.18 -5.23 5.34
N ILE A 303 13.28 -4.31 6.31
CA ILE A 303 12.16 -3.79 7.07
C ILE A 303 12.15 -2.29 6.81
N MET A 304 11.04 -1.83 6.25
CA MET A 304 10.90 -0.46 5.76
C MET A 304 9.86 0.29 6.58
N ASP A 305 10.04 1.60 6.66
CA ASP A 305 9.06 2.53 7.23
C ASP A 305 8.71 2.23 8.70
N ILE A 306 9.72 1.90 9.52
CA ILE A 306 9.58 1.77 10.97
C ILE A 306 9.54 3.17 11.56
N GLY A 307 8.39 3.61 12.05
CA GLY A 307 8.28 4.94 12.63
C GLY A 307 6.86 5.46 12.71
N SER A 308 6.74 6.75 13.02
CA SER A 308 5.45 7.42 13.17
C SER A 308 5.54 8.91 12.90
N VAL A 309 4.38 9.51 12.66
CA VAL A 309 4.18 10.96 12.54
C VAL A 309 3.24 11.42 13.63
N ARG A 310 3.62 12.42 14.40
CA ARG A 310 2.79 13.04 15.44
C ARG A 310 2.23 14.36 14.90
N TYR A 311 0.92 14.46 14.89
CA TYR A 311 0.18 15.69 14.59
C TYR A 311 -0.32 16.29 15.89
N ARG A 312 0.02 17.55 16.12
CA ARG A 312 -0.46 18.30 17.30
C ARG A 312 -1.80 18.94 17.00
N ASP A 313 -2.59 19.13 18.04
CA ASP A 313 -3.87 19.83 17.97
C ASP A 313 -4.84 19.31 16.90
N ALA A 314 -4.79 18.00 16.62
CA ALA A 314 -5.73 17.36 15.72
C ALA A 314 -7.15 17.44 16.28
N SER A 315 -8.12 17.74 15.43
CA SER A 315 -9.53 17.69 15.81
C SER A 315 -9.96 16.23 15.89
N VAL A 316 -10.23 15.76 17.10
CA VAL A 316 -10.66 14.38 17.36
C VAL A 316 -12.08 14.41 17.89
N THR A 317 -12.93 13.56 17.31
CA THR A 317 -14.28 13.32 17.78
C THR A 317 -14.45 11.83 18.08
N ALA A 318 -15.03 11.54 19.22
CA ALA A 318 -15.40 10.20 19.61
C ALA A 318 -16.85 10.13 20.04
N ILE A 319 -17.51 9.03 19.72
CA ILE A 319 -18.85 8.69 20.14
C ILE A 319 -18.74 7.34 20.80
N GLU A 320 -18.98 7.29 22.09
CA GLU A 320 -18.84 6.08 22.87
C GLU A 320 -20.18 5.72 23.52
N ASN A 321 -20.58 4.46 23.36
CA ASN A 321 -21.70 3.85 24.07
C ASN A 321 -23.05 4.57 23.91
N SER A 322 -23.33 5.10 22.72
CA SER A 322 -24.59 5.79 22.50
C SER A 322 -25.77 4.83 22.57
N THR A 323 -26.82 5.28 23.21
CA THR A 323 -28.17 4.75 23.05
C THR A 323 -28.63 4.93 21.60
N THR A 324 -29.57 4.13 21.17
CA THR A 324 -30.13 4.07 19.81
C THR A 324 -30.21 5.42 19.11
N THR A 325 -29.42 5.56 18.06
CA THR A 325 -29.45 6.74 17.18
C THR A 325 -30.03 6.33 15.84
N SER A 326 -31.08 6.98 15.41
CA SER A 326 -31.66 6.76 14.08
C SER A 326 -30.99 7.65 13.05
N TRP A 327 -30.53 7.05 11.97
CA TRP A 327 -30.00 7.74 10.82
C TRP A 327 -30.87 7.48 9.60
N ASP A 328 -31.35 8.56 9.01
CA ASP A 328 -32.13 8.48 7.78
C ASP A 328 -31.19 8.57 6.58
N ALA A 329 -31.05 7.44 5.87
CA ALA A 329 -30.23 7.36 4.67
C ALA A 329 -30.74 8.24 3.51
N SER A 330 -32.00 8.69 3.55
CA SER A 330 -32.53 9.63 2.55
C SER A 330 -31.88 11.02 2.62
N ASN A 331 -31.27 11.36 3.76
CA ASN A 331 -30.54 12.60 3.94
C ASN A 331 -29.13 12.58 3.32
N PHE A 332 -28.66 11.43 2.88
CA PHE A 332 -27.48 11.33 2.01
C PHE A 332 -27.90 11.65 0.57
N LYS A 333 -28.26 12.89 0.35
CA LYS A 333 -28.47 13.39 -0.99
C LYS A 333 -27.14 13.43 -1.73
N ASN A 334 -27.20 13.05 -2.98
CA ASN A 334 -26.24 12.99 -4.06
C ASN A 334 -25.29 14.20 -4.28
N ASP A 335 -24.87 14.90 -3.25
CA ASP A 335 -23.93 16.01 -3.36
C ASP A 335 -22.46 15.60 -3.35
N LEU A 336 -22.18 14.31 -3.55
CA LEU A 336 -20.87 13.82 -3.99
C LEU A 336 -20.69 14.00 -5.51
N THR A 337 -21.06 15.15 -6.04
CA THR A 337 -20.50 15.58 -7.32
C THR A 337 -19.00 15.85 -7.09
N ALA A 338 -18.17 15.26 -7.95
CA ALA A 338 -16.72 15.26 -7.87
C ALA A 338 -16.04 16.66 -7.82
N SER A 339 -16.79 17.74 -7.84
CA SER A 339 -16.32 19.12 -7.77
C SER A 339 -16.35 19.74 -6.36
N GLN A 340 -16.97 19.09 -5.37
CA GLN A 340 -17.04 19.58 -4.00
C GLN A 340 -16.92 18.42 -3.01
N VAL A 341 -15.78 17.74 -3.01
CA VAL A 341 -15.39 16.98 -1.83
C VAL A 341 -14.97 18.01 -0.78
N ASP A 342 -15.97 18.62 -0.15
CA ASP A 342 -15.75 19.31 1.11
C ASP A 342 -15.41 18.21 2.12
N VAL A 343 -14.10 18.03 2.34
CA VAL A 343 -13.54 17.08 3.31
C VAL A 343 -13.84 17.52 4.75
N SER A 344 -14.81 18.43 4.92
CA SER A 344 -15.23 18.84 6.22
C SER A 344 -16.03 17.72 6.90
N LEU A 345 -15.64 17.38 8.10
CA LEU A 345 -16.40 16.46 8.96
C LEU A 345 -17.66 17.13 9.54
N ALA A 346 -17.96 18.35 9.12
CA ALA A 346 -19.10 19.12 9.60
C ALA A 346 -20.45 18.39 9.41
N PRO A 347 -20.73 17.73 8.28
CA PRO A 347 -21.96 16.95 8.12
C PRO A 347 -22.06 15.80 9.12
N LEU A 348 -20.98 15.07 9.35
CA LEU A 348 -20.93 14.00 10.35
C LEU A 348 -21.11 14.54 11.77
N ASN A 349 -20.46 15.65 12.10
CA ASN A 349 -20.64 16.34 13.37
C ASN A 349 -22.09 16.74 13.61
N ASN A 350 -22.78 17.22 12.59
CA ASN A 350 -24.18 17.65 12.71
C ASN A 350 -25.12 16.47 12.94
N VAL A 351 -24.84 15.30 12.36
CA VAL A 351 -25.64 14.07 12.57
C VAL A 351 -25.48 13.57 14.00
N PHE A 352 -24.29 13.66 14.56
CA PHE A 352 -23.99 13.08 15.89
C PHE A 352 -24.02 14.11 17.03
N LYS A 353 -24.14 15.39 16.73
CA LYS A 353 -24.23 16.45 17.73
C LYS A 353 -25.51 16.29 18.56
N GLY A 354 -25.33 16.09 19.86
CA GLY A 354 -26.46 15.86 20.79
C GLY A 354 -26.70 14.37 21.12
N VAL A 355 -25.96 13.47 20.50
CA VAL A 355 -25.97 12.04 20.88
C VAL A 355 -25.22 11.85 22.21
N SER A 356 -25.76 11.00 23.08
CA SER A 356 -25.09 10.63 24.33
C SER A 356 -23.71 10.03 24.03
N GLY A 357 -22.70 10.42 24.82
CA GLY A 357 -21.31 9.95 24.62
C GLY A 357 -20.52 10.67 23.52
N TYR A 358 -21.07 11.73 22.90
CA TYR A 358 -20.36 12.58 21.95
C TYR A 358 -19.32 13.45 22.66
N THR A 359 -18.07 13.30 22.26
CA THR A 359 -16.95 14.13 22.74
C THR A 359 -16.18 14.67 21.55
N THR A 360 -15.82 15.93 21.60
CA THR A 360 -14.96 16.56 20.59
C THR A 360 -13.91 17.42 21.26
N GLY A 361 -12.72 17.43 20.71
CA GLY A 361 -11.62 18.20 21.28
C GLY A 361 -10.36 18.15 20.42
N LYS A 362 -9.39 18.95 20.81
CA LYS A 362 -8.06 18.92 20.22
C LYS A 362 -7.18 17.96 20.99
N GLN A 363 -6.56 17.02 20.30
CA GLN A 363 -5.65 16.04 20.88
C GLN A 363 -4.48 15.79 19.93
N ASP A 364 -3.36 15.35 20.50
CA ASP A 364 -2.24 14.88 19.70
C ASP A 364 -2.57 13.50 19.11
N VAL A 365 -2.39 13.36 17.81
CA VAL A 365 -2.61 12.10 17.10
C VAL A 365 -1.29 11.57 16.58
N ILE A 366 -0.98 10.32 16.88
CA ILE A 366 0.20 9.63 16.38
C ILE A 366 -0.25 8.62 15.33
N ILE A 367 0.25 8.78 14.10
CA ILE A 367 -0.02 7.87 12.99
C ILE A 367 1.24 7.06 12.71
N GLY A 368 1.15 5.75 12.85
CA GLY A 368 2.22 4.83 12.46
C GLY A 368 2.46 4.86 10.94
N LEU A 369 3.70 4.78 10.53
CA LEU A 369 4.04 4.54 9.13
C LEU A 369 3.66 3.10 8.74
N PRO A 370 3.37 2.82 7.47
CA PRO A 370 3.03 1.48 7.01
C PRO A 370 4.27 0.58 6.98
N THR A 371 4.69 0.10 8.14
CA THR A 371 5.85 -0.79 8.26
C THR A 371 5.66 -2.04 7.42
N ARG A 372 6.62 -2.38 6.59
CA ARG A 372 6.57 -3.50 5.65
C ARG A 372 7.85 -4.32 5.69
N PHE A 373 7.71 -5.63 5.56
CA PHE A 373 8.81 -6.56 5.30
C PHE A 373 8.90 -6.82 3.80
N VAL A 374 10.10 -6.73 3.27
CA VAL A 374 10.35 -6.99 1.86
C VAL A 374 11.43 -8.06 1.72
N ALA A 375 11.09 -9.12 0.99
CA ALA A 375 12.04 -10.13 0.52
C ALA A 375 12.14 -10.04 -1.00
N SER A 376 13.34 -10.04 -1.52
CA SER A 376 13.60 -9.97 -2.96
C SER A 376 14.61 -11.02 -3.38
N ILE A 377 14.37 -11.60 -4.55
CA ILE A 377 15.28 -12.52 -5.22
C ILE A 377 15.47 -12.03 -6.64
N ASP A 378 16.70 -11.99 -7.08
CA ASP A 378 17.04 -11.68 -8.47
C ASP A 378 17.99 -12.76 -8.99
N TYR A 379 17.58 -13.44 -10.04
CA TYR A 379 18.29 -14.53 -10.66
C TYR A 379 18.68 -14.20 -12.09
N GLN A 380 19.94 -14.30 -12.42
CA GLN A 380 20.43 -14.12 -13.77
C GLN A 380 20.39 -15.43 -14.55
N TYR A 381 19.47 -15.50 -15.50
CA TYR A 381 19.40 -16.57 -16.48
C TYR A 381 20.11 -16.14 -17.77
N GLY A 382 21.36 -16.61 -17.98
CA GLY A 382 22.14 -16.20 -19.14
C GLY A 382 22.72 -14.78 -19.03
N LYS A 383 23.10 -14.22 -20.18
CA LYS A 383 23.81 -12.92 -20.25
C LYS A 383 22.89 -11.71 -20.14
N TYR A 384 21.65 -11.84 -20.57
CA TYR A 384 20.72 -10.71 -20.73
C TYR A 384 19.37 -10.88 -20.06
N VAL A 385 19.06 -12.06 -19.53
CA VAL A 385 17.77 -12.35 -18.92
C VAL A 385 17.91 -12.41 -17.41
N PHE A 386 17.08 -11.65 -16.71
CA PHE A 386 16.98 -11.61 -15.26
C PHE A 386 15.56 -12.00 -14.86
N ILE A 387 15.42 -12.80 -13.82
CA ILE A 387 14.15 -13.20 -13.23
C ILE A 387 14.11 -12.62 -11.82
N GLN A 388 13.10 -11.76 -11.58
CA GLN A 388 12.92 -11.03 -10.32
C GLN A 388 11.59 -11.39 -9.68
#